data_aed26a7c70f437c9509ea0fc3b4e07a8
#
_entry.id   aed26a7c70f437c9509ea0fc3b4e07a8
#
_cell.length_a   1.000
_cell.length_b   1.000
_cell.length_c   1.000
_cell.angle_alpha   90.00
_cell.angle_beta   90.00
_cell.angle_gamma   90.00
#
_symmetry.space_group_name_H-M   'P 1'
#
loop_
_entity.id
_entity.type
_entity.pdbx_description
1 polymer ?
#
loop_
_entity_poly.entity_id
_entity_poly.type
_entity_poly.pdbx_seq_one_letter_code
_entity_poly.pdbx_strand_id
1 'polypeptide(L)'
;MLKECKRALPYDGTLADGELARLCLAGAADLKTRGVIFPDGQDVSFSFTEVTWTDPETGEPETDPMTGENRTIEKVTDNSTLTDDFVMRAIITYVKANFGNPPNYDNLISSYQTQLGQLMVTDGYTDYSMVPVEPEDPEEPEDPEEPEEVITE
;
A
#
# COMPACT_ATOMS: atom_id res chain seq x y z
N MET A 1 -8.03 8.36 -4.09
CA MET A 1 -7.20 7.17 -4.43
C MET A 1 -7.67 6.48 -5.70
N LEU A 2 -8.92 6.05 -5.80
CA LEU A 2 -9.46 5.32 -6.97
C LEU A 2 -9.29 6.08 -8.29
N LYS A 3 -9.58 7.38 -8.30
CA LYS A 3 -9.42 8.25 -9.48
C LYS A 3 -7.98 8.28 -10.01
N GLU A 4 -6.99 8.29 -9.12
CA GLU A 4 -5.58 8.32 -9.53
C GLU A 4 -5.14 6.96 -10.08
N CYS A 5 -5.64 5.86 -9.52
CA CYS A 5 -5.42 4.52 -10.07
C CYS A 5 -6.00 4.40 -11.49
N LYS A 6 -7.24 4.87 -11.71
CA LYS A 6 -7.85 4.86 -13.05
C LYS A 6 -7.06 5.68 -14.07
N ARG A 7 -6.54 6.85 -13.68
CA ARG A 7 -5.67 7.66 -14.57
C ARG A 7 -4.38 6.96 -14.94
N ALA A 8 -3.86 6.13 -14.05
CA ALA A 8 -2.59 5.42 -14.26
C ALA A 8 -2.74 4.13 -15.06
N LEU A 9 -3.97 3.65 -15.23
CA LEU A 9 -4.34 2.47 -16.00
C LEU A 9 -5.03 2.88 -17.30
N PRO A 10 -4.92 2.11 -18.39
CA PRO A 10 -5.70 2.31 -19.62
C PRO A 10 -7.16 1.85 -19.42
N TYR A 11 -7.83 2.36 -18.37
CA TYR A 11 -9.16 1.94 -17.98
C TYR A 11 -9.96 3.14 -17.43
N ASP A 12 -11.11 3.43 -18.03
CA ASP A 12 -11.98 4.55 -17.68
C ASP A 12 -13.41 4.11 -17.25
N GLY A 13 -13.69 2.81 -17.28
CA GLY A 13 -14.98 2.25 -16.88
C GLY A 13 -15.20 2.22 -15.37
N THR A 14 -16.37 1.75 -14.95
CA THR A 14 -16.76 1.56 -13.52
C THR A 14 -16.88 0.09 -13.12
N LEU A 15 -16.90 -0.82 -14.11
CA LEU A 15 -17.09 -2.25 -13.84
C LEU A 15 -15.98 -2.90 -12.99
N ALA A 16 -14.76 -2.35 -13.06
CA ALA A 16 -13.63 -2.83 -12.27
C ALA A 16 -13.34 -2.00 -11.01
N ASP A 17 -14.21 -1.06 -10.64
CA ASP A 17 -13.99 -0.20 -9.48
C ASP A 17 -13.81 -1.00 -8.19
N GLY A 18 -14.58 -2.07 -8.02
CA GLY A 18 -14.46 -2.99 -6.88
C GLY A 18 -13.10 -3.68 -6.82
N GLU A 19 -12.62 -4.18 -7.95
CA GLU A 19 -11.29 -4.80 -8.04
C GLU A 19 -10.17 -3.79 -7.77
N LEU A 20 -10.25 -2.61 -8.40
CA LEU A 20 -9.26 -1.53 -8.18
C LEU A 20 -9.22 -1.07 -6.72
N ALA A 21 -10.37 -0.91 -6.08
CA ALA A 21 -10.45 -0.52 -4.68
C ALA A 21 -9.81 -1.59 -3.76
N ARG A 22 -10.09 -2.88 -4.01
CA ARG A 22 -9.46 -3.99 -3.26
C ARG A 22 -7.95 -4.06 -3.47
N LEU A 23 -7.47 -3.80 -4.70
CA LEU A 23 -6.03 -3.73 -4.97
C LEU A 23 -5.37 -2.52 -4.29
N CYS A 24 -6.05 -1.36 -4.22
CA CYS A 24 -5.55 -0.22 -3.44
C CYS A 24 -5.42 -0.56 -1.95
N LEU A 25 -6.43 -1.23 -1.37
CA LEU A 25 -6.38 -1.69 0.03
C LEU A 25 -5.25 -2.70 0.25
N ALA A 26 -5.08 -3.65 -0.67
CA ALA A 26 -4.01 -4.64 -0.59
C ALA A 26 -2.61 -3.99 -0.67
N GLY A 27 -2.41 -3.03 -1.57
CA GLY A 27 -1.16 -2.27 -1.68
C GLY A 27 -0.87 -1.45 -0.42
N ALA A 28 -1.88 -0.79 0.14
CA ALA A 28 -1.75 -0.06 1.41
C ALA A 28 -1.41 -0.99 2.58
N ALA A 29 -2.05 -2.16 2.64
CA ALA A 29 -1.77 -3.17 3.66
C ALA A 29 -0.36 -3.75 3.52
N ASP A 30 0.13 -4.01 2.30
CA ASP A 30 1.50 -4.48 2.06
C ASP A 30 2.53 -3.45 2.54
N LEU A 31 2.37 -2.17 2.23
CA LEU A 31 3.24 -1.10 2.72
C LEU A 31 3.28 -1.04 4.25
N LYS A 32 2.11 -1.05 4.91
CA LYS A 32 2.00 -1.04 6.38
C LYS A 32 2.64 -2.27 7.02
N THR A 33 2.44 -3.45 6.45
CA THR A 33 3.04 -4.71 6.93
C THR A 33 4.57 -4.68 6.86
N ARG A 34 5.12 -3.93 5.91
CA ARG A 34 6.57 -3.72 5.77
C ARG A 34 7.12 -2.58 6.62
N GLY A 35 6.29 -1.97 7.46
CA GLY A 35 6.70 -0.92 8.39
C GLY A 35 6.61 0.51 7.84
N VAL A 36 5.95 0.71 6.69
CA VAL A 36 5.70 2.07 6.18
C VAL A 36 4.57 2.71 6.96
N ILE A 37 4.85 3.86 7.58
CA ILE A 37 3.86 4.71 8.24
C ILE A 37 3.27 5.68 7.23
N PHE A 38 1.96 5.83 7.23
CA PHE A 38 1.28 6.85 6.43
C PHE A 38 1.27 8.17 7.20
N PRO A 39 1.65 9.29 6.57
CA PRO A 39 1.75 10.57 7.27
C PRO A 39 0.42 11.04 7.88
N ASP A 40 0.48 11.66 9.07
CA ASP A 40 -0.59 12.44 9.71
C ASP A 40 -1.98 11.76 9.78
N GLY A 41 -2.01 10.45 9.98
CA GLY A 41 -3.27 9.70 10.06
C GLY A 41 -3.98 9.53 8.72
N GLN A 42 -3.28 9.77 7.61
CA GLN A 42 -3.78 9.49 6.28
C GLN A 42 -3.99 7.98 6.09
N ASP A 43 -4.99 7.61 5.32
CA ASP A 43 -5.29 6.21 5.06
C ASP A 43 -5.97 5.99 3.71
N VAL A 44 -5.97 4.74 3.27
CA VAL A 44 -6.75 4.26 2.12
C VAL A 44 -7.98 3.53 2.63
N SER A 45 -9.15 4.02 2.27
CA SER A 45 -10.43 3.46 2.73
C SER A 45 -11.48 3.52 1.62
N PHE A 46 -12.28 2.46 1.52
CA PHE A 46 -13.39 2.34 0.58
C PHE A 46 -14.61 1.74 1.26
N SER A 47 -15.79 2.19 0.81
CA SER A 47 -17.06 1.55 1.15
C SER A 47 -17.63 0.85 -0.08
N PHE A 48 -18.13 -0.36 0.12
CA PHE A 48 -18.74 -1.20 -0.91
C PHE A 48 -20.21 -1.34 -0.63
N THR A 49 -21.06 -1.04 -1.61
CA THR A 49 -22.52 -1.11 -1.48
C THR A 49 -23.11 -1.82 -2.69
N GLU A 50 -23.91 -2.83 -2.49
CA GLU A 50 -24.69 -3.43 -3.57
C GLU A 50 -25.84 -2.50 -3.95
N VAL A 51 -25.97 -2.21 -5.23
CA VAL A 51 -27.06 -1.42 -5.79
C VAL A 51 -27.68 -2.15 -6.98
N THR A 52 -29.00 -2.03 -7.12
CA THR A 52 -29.68 -2.56 -8.30
C THR A 52 -29.20 -1.85 -9.55
N TRP A 53 -28.78 -2.63 -10.55
CA TRP A 53 -28.43 -2.08 -11.86
C TRP A 53 -29.70 -1.60 -12.55
N THR A 54 -29.67 -0.36 -13.02
CA THR A 54 -30.72 0.23 -13.83
C THR A 54 -30.18 0.54 -15.24
N ASP A 55 -30.96 0.24 -16.23
CA ASP A 55 -30.65 0.61 -17.61
C ASP A 55 -30.50 2.14 -17.72
N PRO A 56 -29.37 2.66 -18.22
CA PRO A 56 -29.11 4.09 -18.28
C PRO A 56 -30.03 4.84 -19.26
N GLU A 57 -30.68 4.15 -20.23
CA GLU A 57 -31.57 4.75 -21.20
C GLU A 57 -33.02 4.79 -20.70
N THR A 58 -33.49 3.74 -20.02
CA THR A 58 -34.87 3.62 -19.53
C THR A 58 -35.04 3.96 -18.05
N GLY A 59 -33.95 3.85 -17.25
CA GLY A 59 -33.99 3.99 -15.80
C GLY A 59 -34.67 2.82 -15.07
N GLU A 60 -35.05 1.75 -15.80
CA GLU A 60 -35.68 0.58 -15.22
C GLU A 60 -34.64 -0.43 -14.67
N PRO A 61 -34.96 -1.17 -13.59
CA PRO A 61 -34.13 -2.24 -13.10
C PRO A 61 -33.93 -3.32 -14.16
N GLU A 62 -32.68 -3.68 -14.46
CA GLU A 62 -32.38 -4.83 -15.31
C GLU A 62 -32.56 -6.13 -14.50
N THR A 63 -33.32 -7.07 -15.03
CA THR A 63 -33.52 -8.39 -14.44
C THR A 63 -32.73 -9.46 -15.19
N ASP A 64 -32.17 -10.41 -14.43
CA ASP A 64 -31.57 -11.60 -15.00
C ASP A 64 -32.65 -12.44 -15.71
N PRO A 65 -32.53 -12.69 -17.02
CA PRO A 65 -33.54 -13.42 -17.78
C PRO A 65 -33.67 -14.89 -17.38
N MET A 66 -32.70 -15.46 -16.66
CA MET A 66 -32.75 -16.84 -16.21
C MET A 66 -33.38 -17.00 -14.82
N THR A 67 -33.13 -16.04 -13.92
CA THR A 67 -33.60 -16.12 -12.53
C THR A 67 -34.79 -15.22 -12.24
N GLY A 68 -35.01 -14.17 -13.05
CA GLY A 68 -36.03 -13.15 -12.82
C GLY A 68 -35.67 -12.18 -11.68
N GLU A 69 -34.50 -12.29 -11.10
CA GLU A 69 -34.01 -11.40 -10.03
C GLU A 69 -33.40 -10.12 -10.60
N ASN A 70 -33.47 -9.04 -9.84
CA ASN A 70 -32.80 -7.79 -10.23
C ASN A 70 -31.30 -7.98 -10.24
N ARG A 71 -30.65 -7.58 -11.32
CA ARG A 71 -29.20 -7.54 -11.42
C ARG A 71 -28.63 -6.52 -10.44
N THR A 72 -27.68 -6.92 -9.63
CA THR A 72 -26.96 -6.02 -8.71
C THR A 72 -25.55 -5.75 -9.19
N ILE A 73 -25.05 -4.56 -8.93
CA ILE A 73 -23.66 -4.19 -9.11
C ILE A 73 -23.10 -3.64 -7.81
N GLU A 74 -21.80 -3.83 -7.62
CA GLU A 74 -21.10 -3.24 -6.49
C GLU A 74 -20.72 -1.77 -6.81
N LYS A 75 -21.25 -0.86 -6.01
CA LYS A 75 -20.88 0.56 -6.04
C LYS A 75 -19.77 0.81 -5.01
N VAL A 76 -18.67 1.40 -5.48
CA VAL A 76 -17.52 1.77 -4.65
C VAL A 76 -17.54 3.24 -4.34
N THR A 77 -17.37 3.59 -3.07
CA THR A 77 -17.16 4.97 -2.62
C THR A 77 -15.75 5.08 -2.04
N ASP A 78 -14.97 6.01 -2.59
CA ASP A 78 -13.60 6.29 -2.15
C ASP A 78 -13.63 7.26 -0.95
N ASN A 79 -13.28 6.76 0.23
CA ASN A 79 -13.20 7.53 1.48
C ASN A 79 -11.73 7.76 1.90
N SER A 80 -10.79 7.52 0.99
CA SER A 80 -9.37 7.65 1.27
C SER A 80 -8.97 9.08 1.59
N THR A 81 -8.19 9.27 2.64
CA THR A 81 -7.61 10.55 3.07
C THR A 81 -6.16 10.71 2.62
N LEU A 82 -5.60 9.70 1.93
CA LEU A 82 -4.23 9.70 1.47
C LEU A 82 -4.00 10.80 0.42
N THR A 83 -3.07 11.71 0.73
CA THR A 83 -2.62 12.79 -0.16
C THR A 83 -1.11 12.79 -0.38
N ASP A 84 -0.38 11.94 0.33
CA ASP A 84 1.06 11.81 0.17
C ASP A 84 1.43 11.17 -1.15
N ASP A 85 2.20 11.89 -1.97
CA ASP A 85 2.53 11.49 -3.34
C ASP A 85 3.45 10.26 -3.40
N PHE A 86 4.33 10.06 -2.41
CA PHE A 86 5.26 8.92 -2.41
C PHE A 86 4.54 7.63 -2.08
N VAL A 87 3.73 7.64 -1.01
CA VAL A 87 2.90 6.50 -0.62
C VAL A 87 1.87 6.18 -1.71
N MET A 88 1.21 7.22 -2.26
CA MET A 88 0.22 7.07 -3.33
C MET A 88 0.83 6.44 -4.58
N ARG A 89 2.03 6.87 -4.98
CA ARG A 89 2.75 6.33 -6.14
C ARG A 89 3.11 4.86 -5.95
N ALA A 90 3.55 4.46 -4.76
CA ALA A 90 3.85 3.07 -4.46
C ALA A 90 2.58 2.20 -4.57
N ILE A 91 1.45 2.63 -4.01
CA ILE A 91 0.17 1.92 -4.13
C ILE A 91 -0.28 1.83 -5.59
N ILE A 92 -0.20 2.91 -6.37
CA ILE A 92 -0.55 2.90 -7.81
C ILE A 92 0.32 1.91 -8.57
N THR A 93 1.62 1.84 -8.27
CA THR A 93 2.53 0.88 -8.92
C THR A 93 2.17 -0.55 -8.57
N TYR A 94 1.82 -0.83 -7.31
CA TYR A 94 1.29 -2.12 -6.87
C TYR A 94 0.01 -2.50 -7.62
N VAL A 95 -0.96 -1.59 -7.72
CA VAL A 95 -2.21 -1.79 -8.47
C VAL A 95 -1.93 -2.09 -9.93
N LYS A 96 -1.04 -1.34 -10.59
CA LYS A 96 -0.65 -1.56 -12.00
C LYS A 96 -0.03 -2.94 -12.23
N ALA A 97 0.74 -3.44 -11.27
CA ALA A 97 1.35 -4.76 -11.36
C ALA A 97 0.30 -5.89 -11.22
N ASN A 98 -0.73 -5.68 -10.43
CA ASN A 98 -1.69 -6.73 -10.06
C ASN A 98 -3.03 -6.65 -10.82
N PHE A 99 -3.27 -5.59 -11.58
CA PHE A 99 -4.50 -5.42 -12.35
C PHE A 99 -4.35 -5.96 -13.78
N GLY A 100 -5.22 -6.90 -14.17
CA GLY A 100 -5.37 -7.33 -15.56
C GLY A 100 -4.15 -8.05 -16.17
N ASN A 101 -3.22 -8.58 -15.38
CA ASN A 101 -2.04 -9.33 -15.86
C ASN A 101 -1.19 -8.53 -16.89
N PRO A 102 -0.56 -7.43 -16.49
CA PRO A 102 0.17 -6.55 -17.40
C PRO A 102 1.41 -7.26 -18.01
N PRO A 103 1.75 -6.99 -19.28
CA PRO A 103 2.87 -7.65 -19.97
C PRO A 103 4.25 -7.25 -19.39
N ASN A 104 4.32 -6.17 -18.61
CA ASN A 104 5.53 -5.66 -17.96
C ASN A 104 5.53 -5.87 -16.44
N TYR A 105 4.89 -6.94 -15.97
CA TYR A 105 4.73 -7.26 -14.54
C TYR A 105 6.06 -7.18 -13.76
N ASP A 106 7.13 -7.82 -14.24
CA ASP A 106 8.43 -7.85 -13.56
C ASP A 106 9.03 -6.44 -13.36
N ASN A 107 8.87 -5.57 -14.37
CA ASN A 107 9.34 -4.18 -14.27
C ASN A 107 8.50 -3.38 -13.26
N LEU A 108 7.19 -3.62 -13.19
CA LEU A 108 6.31 -2.97 -12.22
C LEU A 108 6.61 -3.42 -10.79
N ILE A 109 6.83 -4.71 -10.56
CA ILE A 109 7.23 -5.24 -9.25
C ILE A 109 8.60 -4.69 -8.84
N SER A 110 9.58 -4.66 -9.73
CA SER A 110 10.90 -4.08 -9.46
C SER A 110 10.80 -2.60 -9.10
N SER A 111 9.96 -1.84 -9.83
CA SER A 111 9.68 -0.43 -9.54
C SER A 111 9.01 -0.25 -8.17
N TYR A 112 8.04 -1.10 -7.84
CA TYR A 112 7.39 -1.09 -6.53
C TYR A 112 8.38 -1.35 -5.39
N GLN A 113 9.24 -2.36 -5.53
CA GLN A 113 10.27 -2.68 -4.54
C GLN A 113 11.27 -1.53 -4.34
N THR A 114 11.63 -0.84 -5.42
CA THR A 114 12.50 0.35 -5.36
C THR A 114 11.82 1.49 -4.58
N GLN A 115 10.54 1.76 -4.84
CA GLN A 115 9.76 2.78 -4.13
C GLN A 115 9.58 2.43 -2.66
N LEU A 116 9.30 1.16 -2.35
CA LEU A 116 9.24 0.65 -0.97
C LEU A 116 10.58 0.89 -0.25
N GLY A 117 11.70 0.51 -0.85
CA GLY A 117 13.03 0.75 -0.29
C GLY A 117 13.30 2.24 -0.01
N GLN A 118 12.85 3.13 -0.91
CA GLN A 118 12.96 4.58 -0.71
C GLN A 118 12.11 5.06 0.49
N LEU A 119 10.88 4.57 0.62
CA LEU A 119 10.02 4.90 1.76
C LEU A 119 10.63 4.42 3.08
N MET A 120 11.19 3.22 3.11
CA MET A 120 11.79 2.63 4.32
C MET A 120 13.07 3.35 4.80
N VAL A 121 13.79 4.08 3.94
CA VAL A 121 15.00 4.83 4.32
C VAL A 121 14.74 6.33 4.48
N THR A 122 13.52 6.80 4.20
CA THR A 122 13.16 8.21 4.31
C THR A 122 12.51 8.47 5.68
N ASP A 123 13.06 9.42 6.42
CA ASP A 123 12.51 9.83 7.71
C ASP A 123 11.03 10.22 7.60
N GLY A 124 10.23 9.78 8.57
CA GLY A 124 8.79 10.01 8.63
C GLY A 124 7.93 8.91 8.01
N TYR A 125 8.51 7.95 7.28
CA TYR A 125 7.78 6.80 6.72
C TYR A 125 8.12 5.46 7.37
N THR A 126 9.04 5.43 8.33
CA THR A 126 9.49 4.19 8.97
C THR A 126 9.17 4.19 10.45
N ASP A 127 8.57 3.10 10.92
CA ASP A 127 8.43 2.83 12.35
C ASP A 127 9.70 2.12 12.85
N TYR A 128 10.63 2.90 13.37
CA TYR A 128 11.87 2.38 13.95
C TYR A 128 11.64 1.51 15.19
N SER A 129 10.45 1.52 15.79
CA SER A 129 10.13 0.62 16.93
C SER A 129 10.07 -0.85 16.53
N MET A 130 9.92 -1.14 15.22
CA MET A 130 9.90 -2.49 14.67
C MET A 130 11.28 -2.98 14.18
N VAL A 131 12.29 -2.11 14.14
CA VAL A 131 13.65 -2.52 13.81
C VAL A 131 14.21 -3.27 15.03
N PRO A 132 14.62 -4.55 14.89
CA PRO A 132 15.30 -5.25 15.98
C PRO A 132 16.54 -4.43 16.37
N VAL A 133 16.60 -4.01 17.62
CA VAL A 133 17.83 -3.41 18.15
C VAL A 133 18.90 -4.50 18.06
N GLU A 134 19.92 -4.30 17.20
CA GLU A 134 21.09 -5.17 17.22
C GLU A 134 21.61 -5.18 18.66
N PRO A 135 21.91 -6.36 19.25
CA PRO A 135 22.47 -6.41 20.57
C PRO A 135 23.77 -5.59 20.55
N GLU A 136 23.86 -4.60 21.45
CA GLU A 136 25.09 -3.85 21.64
C GLU A 136 26.25 -4.85 21.77
N ASP A 137 27.29 -4.68 20.95
CA ASP A 137 28.51 -5.48 21.05
C ASP A 137 28.95 -5.44 22.53
N PRO A 138 29.22 -6.61 23.14
CA PRO A 138 29.70 -6.60 24.52
C PRO A 138 30.95 -5.72 24.58
N GLU A 139 30.90 -4.71 25.47
CA GLU A 139 32.03 -3.82 25.73
C GLU A 139 33.30 -4.67 25.86
N GLU A 140 34.31 -4.41 25.04
CA GLU A 140 35.61 -5.06 25.14
C GLU A 140 36.08 -4.90 26.61
N PRO A 141 36.51 -6.00 27.26
CA PRO A 141 36.98 -5.89 28.62
C PRO A 141 38.14 -4.90 28.68
N GLU A 142 38.03 -3.88 29.52
CA GLU A 142 39.10 -2.91 29.77
C GLU A 142 40.37 -3.68 30.07
N ASP A 143 41.45 -3.38 29.32
CA ASP A 143 42.78 -3.94 29.52
C ASP A 143 43.18 -3.69 30.98
N PRO A 144 43.63 -4.71 31.74
CA PRO A 144 44.07 -4.51 33.10
C PRO A 144 45.26 -3.54 33.12
N GLU A 145 45.10 -2.45 33.86
CA GLU A 145 46.15 -1.44 34.07
C GLU A 145 47.47 -2.16 34.47
N GLU A 146 48.56 -1.92 33.71
CA GLU A 146 49.88 -2.40 34.03
C GLU A 146 50.29 -1.88 35.43
N PRO A 147 50.81 -2.75 36.31
CA PRO A 147 51.23 -2.29 37.66
C PRO A 147 52.39 -1.33 37.55
N GLU A 148 52.24 -0.11 38.14
CA GLU A 148 53.30 0.86 38.26
C GLU A 148 54.54 0.24 38.92
N GLU A 149 55.68 0.26 38.18
CA GLU A 149 56.98 -0.13 38.76
C GLU A 149 57.36 0.85 39.87
N VAL A 150 57.33 0.37 41.11
CA VAL A 150 57.86 1.12 42.26
C VAL A 150 59.37 1.08 42.18
N ILE A 151 59.96 2.20 41.73
CA ILE A 151 61.41 2.43 41.79
C ILE A 151 61.73 2.76 43.25
N THR A 152 62.38 1.80 43.95
CA THR A 152 63.01 2.07 45.28
C THR A 152 64.48 2.43 45.07
N GLU A 153 64.86 3.65 45.58
CA GLU A 153 66.26 4.05 45.74
C GLU A 153 66.95 3.33 46.91
#